data_a1ce73afdea724efaf30d41895ea7fb4
#
_entry.id   a1ce73afdea724efaf30d41895ea7fb4
#
_cell.length_a   1.000
_cell.length_b   1.000
_cell.length_c   1.000
_cell.angle_alpha   90.00
_cell.angle_beta   90.00
_cell.angle_gamma   90.00
#
_symmetry.space_group_name_H-M   'P 1'
#
loop_
_entity.id
_entity.type
_entity.pdbx_description
1 polymer ?
#
loop_
_entity_poly.entity_id
_entity_poly.type
_entity_poly.pdbx_seq_one_letter_code
_entity_poly.pdbx_strand_id
1 'polypeptide(L)'
;MAACVSLITACSTTVKSPLPDEELHISELTVDSLAVAVEAGQQREYSFTDKKSAFWYGMTHTDDWDNWYAGWNIAKRRLLSDYTLSVDGDTLSRRDAQVRVFPYKIDRRYDSAREQFYMFDSIELLFVELSDVKGDSVSIELSRRLVSPGNQTSRGVEFVPSESPEGIINLLPYNDVPYRWDGHRMTAGKNAGGFIISYTEGAPSDTLARTFRRNREKLLQERVTRLNDFVEHFNPLQSDNDTLDRAMAWIVLTTDKLVTRQQGNGIYAGLPWFNEYWGRDMFISMPGAVFCTGQWQTARSILKDFAKFQDTDPSSPTLGRIPNRANPDGIIYNTADGTPRFVIDIYGYLQYTGDTEFLAAIFPSVELSINSAIDHSTDSNGFLLHADADTWMDAKRQGKYPCSPRGNRANDIQALWYEQLRCGADMARIMNLDDEARRWDAMAEKVKASFS
;
A
#
# COMPACT_ATOMS: atom_id res chain seq x y z
N MET A 1 39.42 1.82 22.19
CA MET A 1 39.38 1.74 20.72
C MET A 1 40.37 0.68 20.18
N ALA A 2 40.34 -0.56 20.69
CA ALA A 2 41.26 -1.62 20.20
C ALA A 2 40.67 -3.04 20.31
N ALA A 3 39.40 -3.19 20.60
CA ALA A 3 38.76 -4.51 20.82
C ALA A 3 37.74 -4.95 19.76
N CYS A 4 37.37 -4.09 18.82
CA CYS A 4 36.38 -4.40 17.77
C CYS A 4 36.94 -4.75 16.40
N VAL A 5 38.26 -4.71 16.21
CA VAL A 5 38.89 -5.01 14.89
C VAL A 5 39.33 -6.46 14.74
N SER A 6 39.31 -7.26 15.82
CA SER A 6 39.82 -8.63 15.78
C SER A 6 38.78 -9.71 15.45
N LEU A 7 37.53 -9.40 15.22
CA LEU A 7 36.47 -10.39 14.91
C LEU A 7 36.07 -10.47 13.42
N ILE A 8 36.66 -9.63 12.57
CA ILE A 8 36.40 -9.68 11.11
C ILE A 8 37.45 -10.49 10.32
N THR A 9 38.54 -10.91 10.96
CA THR A 9 39.61 -11.62 10.28
C THR A 9 39.54 -13.16 10.35
N ALA A 10 38.49 -13.73 10.92
CA ALA A 10 38.36 -15.17 11.11
C ALA A 10 37.39 -15.89 10.15
N CYS A 11 36.91 -15.23 9.09
CA CYS A 11 36.00 -15.84 8.10
C CYS A 11 36.51 -15.71 6.65
N SER A 12 37.82 -15.82 6.42
CA SER A 12 38.38 -15.97 5.07
C SER A 12 39.01 -17.35 4.89
N THR A 13 38.31 -18.41 5.14
CA THR A 13 38.55 -19.70 4.50
C THR A 13 37.67 -19.74 3.25
N THR A 14 38.30 -19.49 2.11
CA THR A 14 37.74 -19.78 0.79
C THR A 14 37.40 -21.27 0.72
N VAL A 15 36.16 -21.62 1.05
CA VAL A 15 35.60 -22.89 0.64
C VAL A 15 35.39 -22.78 -0.87
N LYS A 16 36.28 -23.36 -1.66
CA LYS A 16 36.02 -23.59 -3.08
C LYS A 16 34.81 -24.52 -3.17
N SER A 17 33.67 -23.95 -3.55
CA SER A 17 32.51 -24.75 -3.94
C SER A 17 32.87 -25.57 -5.18
N PRO A 18 32.61 -26.87 -5.21
CA PRO A 18 32.80 -27.70 -6.40
C PRO A 18 31.55 -27.70 -7.28
N LEU A 19 30.91 -26.55 -7.47
CA LEU A 19 29.84 -26.42 -8.46
C LEU A 19 30.46 -26.09 -9.81
N PRO A 20 30.08 -26.79 -10.90
CA PRO A 20 30.55 -26.48 -12.23
C PRO A 20 30.10 -25.06 -12.61
N ASP A 21 30.94 -24.40 -13.42
CA ASP A 21 30.59 -23.13 -14.12
C ASP A 21 29.48 -23.39 -15.17
N GLU A 22 28.31 -23.81 -14.71
CA GLU A 22 27.09 -23.62 -15.50
C GLU A 22 26.71 -22.14 -15.38
N GLU A 23 26.82 -21.44 -16.52
CA GLU A 23 26.22 -20.09 -16.65
C GLU A 23 24.78 -20.16 -16.11
N LEU A 24 24.57 -19.59 -14.94
CA LEU A 24 23.22 -19.36 -14.43
C LEU A 24 22.47 -18.58 -15.52
N HIS A 25 21.59 -19.24 -16.22
CA HIS A 25 20.60 -18.58 -17.06
C HIS A 25 19.69 -17.76 -16.15
N ILE A 26 20.09 -16.51 -15.91
CA ILE A 26 19.26 -15.53 -15.25
C ILE A 26 18.15 -15.21 -16.26
N SER A 27 16.99 -15.85 -16.10
CA SER A 27 15.81 -15.41 -16.83
C SER A 27 15.50 -13.99 -16.34
N GLU A 28 15.67 -12.99 -17.20
CA GLU A 28 15.24 -11.62 -16.90
C GLU A 28 13.74 -11.61 -16.64
N LEU A 29 13.34 -11.63 -15.36
CA LEU A 29 11.94 -11.50 -14.96
C LEU A 29 11.49 -10.09 -15.25
N THR A 30 10.65 -9.95 -16.26
CA THR A 30 9.96 -8.69 -16.56
C THR A 30 8.51 -8.75 -16.09
N VAL A 31 7.89 -7.60 -15.87
CA VAL A 31 6.47 -7.56 -15.47
C VAL A 31 5.55 -8.14 -16.56
N ASP A 32 5.99 -8.18 -17.80
CA ASP A 32 5.25 -8.85 -18.89
C ASP A 32 5.38 -10.37 -18.82
N SER A 33 6.54 -10.89 -18.42
CA SER A 33 6.74 -12.33 -18.21
C SER A 33 5.99 -12.85 -16.98
N LEU A 34 5.64 -11.99 -16.02
CA LEU A 34 4.93 -12.33 -14.79
C LEU A 34 3.41 -12.52 -14.98
N ALA A 35 2.88 -12.38 -16.19
CA ALA A 35 1.45 -12.53 -16.43
C ALA A 35 0.90 -13.87 -15.92
N VAL A 36 -0.23 -13.82 -15.20
CA VAL A 36 -0.97 -14.98 -14.72
C VAL A 36 -2.21 -15.17 -15.61
N ALA A 37 -2.28 -16.29 -16.31
CA ALA A 37 -3.48 -16.69 -17.02
C ALA A 37 -4.52 -17.21 -16.01
N VAL A 38 -5.77 -16.79 -16.17
CA VAL A 38 -6.90 -17.26 -15.37
C VAL A 38 -7.90 -17.91 -16.33
N GLU A 39 -8.15 -19.19 -16.11
CA GLU A 39 -9.05 -19.98 -16.96
C GLU A 39 -10.51 -19.57 -16.80
N ALA A 40 -11.30 -19.71 -17.86
CA ALA A 40 -12.73 -19.51 -17.82
C ALA A 40 -13.35 -20.42 -16.73
N GLY A 41 -14.22 -19.85 -15.90
CA GLY A 41 -14.82 -20.55 -14.76
C GLY A 41 -14.00 -20.48 -13.47
N GLN A 42 -12.74 -20.04 -13.50
CA GLN A 42 -11.98 -19.66 -12.33
C GLN A 42 -12.18 -18.16 -12.07
N GLN A 43 -12.73 -17.83 -10.92
CA GLN A 43 -12.85 -16.42 -10.50
C GLN A 43 -11.68 -16.07 -9.59
N ARG A 44 -11.01 -14.95 -9.90
CA ARG A 44 -9.92 -14.39 -9.07
C ARG A 44 -10.13 -12.91 -8.87
N GLU A 45 -9.90 -12.49 -7.66
CA GLU A 45 -9.85 -11.08 -7.31
C GLU A 45 -8.52 -10.48 -7.77
N TYR A 46 -8.55 -9.21 -8.18
CA TYR A 46 -7.35 -8.46 -8.51
C TYR A 46 -7.49 -7.00 -8.07
N SER A 47 -6.36 -6.36 -7.82
CA SER A 47 -6.32 -4.94 -7.49
C SER A 47 -5.14 -4.24 -8.15
N PHE A 48 -5.34 -2.96 -8.48
CA PHE A 48 -4.29 -2.04 -8.89
C PHE A 48 -4.37 -0.80 -8.03
N THR A 49 -3.23 -0.14 -7.79
CA THR A 49 -3.15 1.14 -7.06
C THR A 49 -2.47 2.18 -7.93
N ASP A 50 -2.77 3.46 -7.66
CA ASP A 50 -2.07 4.60 -8.25
C ASP A 50 -0.88 5.06 -7.41
N LYS A 51 -0.49 4.32 -6.38
CA LYS A 51 0.58 4.67 -5.42
C LYS A 51 0.34 5.94 -4.60
N LYS A 52 -0.82 6.58 -4.76
CA LYS A 52 -1.25 7.75 -3.97
C LYS A 52 -2.33 7.34 -2.97
N SER A 53 -3.56 7.32 -3.41
CA SER A 53 -4.70 6.96 -2.55
C SER A 53 -5.79 6.19 -3.28
N ALA A 54 -5.65 6.00 -4.59
CA ALA A 54 -6.62 5.30 -5.39
C ALA A 54 -6.25 3.83 -5.59
N PHE A 55 -7.30 3.00 -5.63
CA PHE A 55 -7.19 1.61 -6.06
C PHE A 55 -8.44 1.18 -6.83
N TRP A 56 -8.24 0.22 -7.73
CA TRP A 56 -9.29 -0.56 -8.34
C TRP A 56 -9.30 -1.96 -7.74
N TYR A 57 -10.49 -2.45 -7.38
CA TYR A 57 -10.68 -3.81 -6.91
C TYR A 57 -11.74 -4.49 -7.77
N GLY A 58 -11.39 -5.58 -8.44
CA GLY A 58 -12.25 -6.23 -9.40
C GLY A 58 -12.15 -7.75 -9.41
N MET A 59 -13.07 -8.37 -10.14
CA MET A 59 -13.12 -9.80 -10.38
C MET A 59 -12.76 -10.09 -11.85
N THR A 60 -12.04 -11.18 -12.11
CA THR A 60 -11.57 -11.50 -13.47
C THR A 60 -12.71 -11.84 -14.43
N HIS A 61 -13.65 -12.69 -14.03
CA HIS A 61 -14.67 -13.29 -14.90
C HIS A 61 -16.12 -13.01 -14.45
N THR A 62 -16.36 -11.92 -13.71
CA THR A 62 -17.71 -11.58 -13.26
C THR A 62 -18.13 -10.25 -13.85
N ASP A 63 -19.27 -10.21 -14.48
CA ASP A 63 -19.92 -8.98 -14.96
C ASP A 63 -20.68 -8.34 -13.80
N ASP A 64 -20.63 -7.00 -13.72
CA ASP A 64 -21.34 -6.20 -12.73
C ASP A 64 -21.18 -6.71 -11.28
N TRP A 65 -19.93 -7.10 -10.94
CA TRP A 65 -19.61 -7.59 -9.61
C TRP A 65 -19.77 -6.49 -8.56
N ASP A 66 -20.56 -6.80 -7.54
CA ASP A 66 -20.77 -5.90 -6.42
C ASP A 66 -20.24 -6.47 -5.11
N ASN A 67 -19.42 -5.70 -4.44
CA ASN A 67 -18.84 -5.96 -3.14
C ASN A 67 -18.64 -4.58 -2.48
N TRP A 68 -18.48 -4.51 -1.17
CA TRP A 68 -18.29 -3.25 -0.42
C TRP A 68 -17.19 -2.35 -0.97
N TYR A 69 -16.17 -2.92 -1.63
CA TYR A 69 -15.02 -2.21 -2.16
C TYR A 69 -14.83 -2.40 -3.66
N ALA A 70 -15.73 -3.12 -4.35
CA ALA A 70 -15.62 -3.35 -5.79
C ALA A 70 -15.58 -2.04 -6.57
N GLY A 71 -14.70 -1.97 -7.57
CA GLY A 71 -14.53 -0.82 -8.43
C GLY A 71 -13.45 0.15 -8.00
N TRP A 72 -13.67 1.42 -8.27
CA TRP A 72 -12.70 2.50 -8.08
C TRP A 72 -12.91 3.23 -6.76
N ASN A 73 -11.89 3.21 -5.93
CA ASN A 73 -11.87 3.86 -4.63
C ASN A 73 -10.75 4.89 -4.58
N ILE A 74 -10.98 6.05 -3.98
CA ILE A 74 -10.00 7.12 -3.74
C ILE A 74 -10.16 7.64 -2.32
N ALA A 75 -9.08 7.65 -1.54
CA ALA A 75 -9.06 8.20 -0.18
C ALA A 75 -10.24 7.71 0.67
N LYS A 76 -10.53 6.40 0.64
CA LYS A 76 -11.62 5.71 1.34
C LYS A 76 -13.03 5.95 0.77
N ARG A 77 -13.20 6.76 -0.24
CA ARG A 77 -14.48 6.99 -0.92
C ARG A 77 -14.59 6.06 -2.12
N ARG A 78 -15.69 5.35 -2.26
CA ARG A 78 -15.97 4.49 -3.40
C ARG A 78 -16.67 5.30 -4.49
N LEU A 79 -15.98 5.54 -5.59
CA LEU A 79 -16.44 6.48 -6.64
C LEU A 79 -17.26 5.81 -7.74
N LEU A 80 -16.85 4.61 -8.17
CA LEU A 80 -17.46 3.86 -9.27
C LEU A 80 -17.41 2.38 -8.97
N SER A 81 -18.52 1.66 -9.11
CA SER A 81 -18.55 0.23 -8.81
C SER A 81 -18.04 -0.64 -9.96
N ASP A 82 -18.41 -0.35 -11.21
CA ASP A 82 -17.99 -1.14 -12.39
C ASP A 82 -18.34 -0.40 -13.69
N TYR A 83 -17.96 -1.00 -14.81
CA TYR A 83 -18.35 -0.59 -16.17
C TYR A 83 -18.64 -1.82 -17.05
N THR A 84 -19.42 -1.62 -18.08
CA THR A 84 -19.75 -2.63 -19.10
C THR A 84 -19.35 -2.13 -20.48
N LEU A 85 -18.77 -3.01 -21.30
CA LEU A 85 -18.37 -2.74 -22.68
C LEU A 85 -19.27 -3.47 -23.66
N SER A 86 -19.43 -2.90 -24.88
CA SER A 86 -20.15 -3.55 -25.98
C SER A 86 -19.48 -3.23 -27.31
N VAL A 87 -19.63 -4.14 -28.28
CA VAL A 87 -19.28 -3.96 -29.69
C VAL A 87 -20.55 -4.09 -30.50
N ASP A 88 -20.88 -3.09 -31.35
CA ASP A 88 -22.13 -3.00 -32.14
C ASP A 88 -23.43 -3.26 -31.34
N GLY A 89 -23.40 -2.94 -30.03
CA GLY A 89 -24.50 -3.14 -29.10
C GLY A 89 -24.46 -4.47 -28.34
N ASP A 90 -23.68 -5.43 -28.76
CA ASP A 90 -23.51 -6.71 -28.08
C ASP A 90 -22.54 -6.58 -26.91
N THR A 91 -23.00 -6.95 -25.72
CA THR A 91 -22.21 -6.84 -24.48
C THR A 91 -21.04 -7.82 -24.48
N LEU A 92 -19.85 -7.32 -24.13
CA LEU A 92 -18.67 -8.14 -23.87
C LEU A 92 -18.76 -8.75 -22.48
N SER A 93 -19.19 -10.02 -22.37
CA SER A 93 -19.28 -10.73 -21.11
C SER A 93 -17.88 -11.16 -20.64
N ARG A 94 -17.51 -10.79 -19.44
CA ARG A 94 -16.23 -11.18 -18.83
C ARG A 94 -16.18 -12.68 -18.50
N ARG A 95 -17.34 -13.36 -18.42
CA ARG A 95 -17.45 -14.78 -18.02
C ARG A 95 -16.70 -15.72 -18.97
N ASP A 96 -16.74 -15.39 -20.25
CA ASP A 96 -16.18 -16.22 -21.32
C ASP A 96 -14.85 -15.66 -21.87
N ALA A 97 -14.33 -14.58 -21.30
CA ALA A 97 -13.11 -13.96 -21.74
C ALA A 97 -11.88 -14.82 -21.41
N GLN A 98 -10.88 -14.80 -22.29
CA GLN A 98 -9.54 -15.24 -21.94
C GLN A 98 -8.85 -14.15 -21.14
N VAL A 99 -8.46 -14.42 -19.90
CA VAL A 99 -7.94 -13.40 -18.99
C VAL A 99 -6.48 -13.63 -18.64
N ARG A 100 -5.69 -12.56 -18.71
CA ARG A 100 -4.32 -12.51 -18.15
C ARG A 100 -4.20 -11.31 -17.22
N VAL A 101 -3.74 -11.56 -15.99
CA VAL A 101 -3.46 -10.52 -15.00
C VAL A 101 -1.96 -10.27 -14.95
N PHE A 102 -1.57 -9.03 -15.21
CA PHE A 102 -0.20 -8.54 -15.11
C PHE A 102 -0.03 -7.69 -13.84
N PRO A 103 1.17 -7.41 -13.38
CA PRO A 103 1.39 -6.51 -12.25
C PRO A 103 0.81 -5.11 -12.41
N TYR A 104 0.60 -4.64 -13.65
CA TYR A 104 0.21 -3.28 -13.99
C TYR A 104 -1.07 -3.14 -14.82
N LYS A 105 -1.64 -4.24 -15.31
CA LYS A 105 -2.88 -4.25 -16.12
C LYS A 105 -3.61 -5.58 -15.99
N ILE A 106 -4.87 -5.60 -16.42
CA ILE A 106 -5.57 -6.82 -16.80
C ILE A 106 -5.86 -6.81 -18.30
N ASP A 107 -5.70 -7.95 -18.95
CA ASP A 107 -5.93 -8.18 -20.40
C ASP A 107 -7.04 -9.21 -20.54
N ARG A 108 -8.12 -8.84 -21.19
CA ARG A 108 -9.27 -9.72 -21.51
C ARG A 108 -9.43 -9.78 -23.02
N ARG A 109 -9.48 -10.99 -23.54
CA ARG A 109 -9.76 -11.25 -24.95
C ARG A 109 -11.13 -11.84 -25.09
N TYR A 110 -11.97 -11.15 -25.83
CA TYR A 110 -13.29 -11.59 -26.27
C TYR A 110 -13.24 -12.01 -27.71
N ASP A 111 -14.31 -12.65 -28.22
CA ASP A 111 -14.41 -13.01 -29.64
C ASP A 111 -14.39 -11.78 -30.56
N SER A 112 -14.97 -10.66 -30.12
CA SER A 112 -15.14 -9.44 -30.93
C SER A 112 -14.22 -8.29 -30.57
N ALA A 113 -13.42 -8.37 -29.51
CA ALA A 113 -12.50 -7.32 -29.11
C ALA A 113 -11.46 -7.83 -28.10
N ARG A 114 -10.45 -7.01 -27.86
CA ARG A 114 -9.52 -7.14 -26.73
C ARG A 114 -9.62 -5.90 -25.85
N GLU A 115 -9.81 -6.09 -24.54
CA GLU A 115 -9.82 -5.07 -23.51
C GLU A 115 -8.52 -5.12 -22.71
N GLN A 116 -7.87 -3.98 -22.50
CA GLN A 116 -6.80 -3.83 -21.53
C GLN A 116 -7.15 -2.70 -20.57
N PHE A 117 -7.17 -3.00 -19.27
CA PHE A 117 -7.49 -2.01 -18.24
C PHE A 117 -6.23 -1.62 -17.48
N TYR A 118 -6.05 -0.31 -17.28
CA TYR A 118 -4.88 0.28 -16.64
C TYR A 118 -5.25 1.29 -15.56
N MET A 119 -4.42 1.33 -14.50
CA MET A 119 -4.22 2.49 -13.63
C MET A 119 -2.79 2.99 -13.78
N PHE A 120 -2.56 4.26 -13.49
CA PHE A 120 -1.24 4.89 -13.59
C PHE A 120 -0.82 5.51 -12.25
N ASP A 121 0.50 5.63 -12.02
CA ASP A 121 1.01 6.14 -10.75
C ASP A 121 0.66 7.63 -10.60
N SER A 122 0.07 8.00 -9.46
CA SER A 122 -0.25 9.37 -9.04
C SER A 122 -1.26 10.12 -9.93
N ILE A 123 -2.07 9.41 -10.69
CA ILE A 123 -3.08 10.00 -11.58
C ILE A 123 -4.43 9.34 -11.29
N GLU A 124 -5.42 10.14 -10.89
CA GLU A 124 -6.79 9.68 -10.67
C GLU A 124 -7.51 9.43 -12.01
N LEU A 125 -7.08 8.37 -12.71
CA LEU A 125 -7.56 8.02 -14.04
C LEU A 125 -7.54 6.50 -14.26
N LEU A 126 -8.58 5.99 -14.88
CA LEU A 126 -8.69 4.64 -15.39
C LEU A 126 -8.67 4.71 -16.92
N PHE A 127 -7.89 3.84 -17.54
CA PHE A 127 -7.86 3.71 -19.00
C PHE A 127 -8.33 2.32 -19.41
N VAL A 128 -9.38 2.26 -20.20
CA VAL A 128 -9.94 1.06 -20.80
C VAL A 128 -9.60 1.07 -22.28
N GLU A 129 -8.50 0.44 -22.65
CA GLU A 129 -8.04 0.33 -24.03
C GLU A 129 -8.80 -0.79 -24.75
N LEU A 130 -9.25 -0.51 -25.97
CA LEU A 130 -9.90 -1.50 -26.84
C LEU A 130 -9.12 -1.63 -28.15
N SER A 131 -8.78 -2.87 -28.49
CA SER A 131 -8.11 -3.25 -29.74
C SER A 131 -8.78 -4.48 -30.35
N ASP A 132 -8.33 -4.88 -31.54
CA ASP A 132 -8.85 -6.06 -32.27
C ASP A 132 -10.38 -6.07 -32.42
N VAL A 133 -10.99 -4.87 -32.52
CA VAL A 133 -12.45 -4.69 -32.59
C VAL A 133 -12.96 -5.20 -33.95
N LYS A 134 -13.84 -6.21 -33.95
CA LYS A 134 -14.47 -6.81 -35.12
C LYS A 134 -15.84 -6.21 -35.46
N GLY A 135 -16.15 -5.04 -34.95
CA GLY A 135 -17.38 -4.29 -35.24
C GLY A 135 -17.04 -2.89 -35.75
N ASP A 136 -18.07 -2.06 -35.92
CA ASP A 136 -17.94 -0.68 -36.37
C ASP A 136 -18.01 0.34 -35.22
N SER A 137 -18.62 -0.06 -34.11
CA SER A 137 -18.76 0.78 -32.93
C SER A 137 -18.40 0.07 -31.64
N VAL A 138 -17.93 0.85 -30.65
CA VAL A 138 -17.65 0.42 -29.28
C VAL A 138 -18.43 1.29 -28.33
N SER A 139 -18.88 0.69 -27.22
CA SER A 139 -19.64 1.43 -26.20
C SER A 139 -19.16 1.09 -24.80
N ILE A 140 -19.35 2.06 -23.91
CA ILE A 140 -19.14 1.89 -22.47
C ILE A 140 -20.34 2.44 -21.70
N GLU A 141 -20.72 1.70 -20.65
CA GLU A 141 -21.72 2.11 -19.66
C GLU A 141 -21.10 2.03 -18.27
N LEU A 142 -21.14 3.11 -17.50
CA LEU A 142 -20.72 3.12 -16.10
C LEU A 142 -21.87 2.62 -15.22
N SER A 143 -21.55 1.72 -14.29
CA SER A 143 -22.53 1.27 -13.28
C SER A 143 -23.05 2.47 -12.48
N ARG A 144 -24.37 2.58 -12.36
CA ARG A 144 -25.06 3.72 -11.71
C ARG A 144 -25.27 3.58 -10.21
N ARG A 145 -24.72 2.56 -9.61
CA ARG A 145 -24.91 2.30 -8.17
C ARG A 145 -24.39 3.43 -7.30
N LEU A 146 -23.30 4.08 -7.73
CA LEU A 146 -22.56 5.06 -6.93
C LEU A 146 -22.43 6.43 -7.60
N VAL A 147 -23.03 6.62 -8.77
CA VAL A 147 -22.91 7.87 -9.54
C VAL A 147 -24.28 8.40 -9.95
N SER A 148 -24.38 9.71 -10.09
CA SER A 148 -25.54 10.39 -10.67
C SER A 148 -25.82 9.91 -12.10
N PRO A 149 -27.00 10.19 -12.69
CA PRO A 149 -27.16 10.14 -14.14
C PRO A 149 -26.11 10.99 -14.84
N GLY A 150 -25.56 10.48 -15.96
CA GLY A 150 -24.55 11.18 -16.72
C GLY A 150 -25.10 12.42 -17.39
N ASN A 151 -24.37 13.53 -17.31
CA ASN A 151 -24.68 14.80 -17.96
C ASN A 151 -23.66 15.05 -19.08
N GLN A 152 -24.13 15.13 -20.32
CA GLN A 152 -23.28 15.44 -21.47
C GLN A 152 -22.95 16.94 -21.48
N THR A 153 -21.68 17.26 -21.48
CA THR A 153 -21.13 18.62 -21.55
C THR A 153 -20.18 18.76 -22.76
N SER A 154 -19.63 19.96 -22.96
CA SER A 154 -18.57 20.18 -23.94
C SER A 154 -17.24 19.49 -23.56
N ARG A 155 -17.13 18.96 -22.32
CA ARG A 155 -15.92 18.32 -21.78
C ARG A 155 -16.00 16.80 -21.74
N GLY A 156 -17.16 16.21 -22.04
CA GLY A 156 -17.39 14.78 -21.93
C GLY A 156 -18.74 14.45 -21.31
N VAL A 157 -18.91 13.25 -20.80
CA VAL A 157 -20.05 12.88 -19.96
C VAL A 157 -19.61 12.89 -18.51
N GLU A 158 -20.24 13.75 -17.72
CA GLU A 158 -19.90 14.02 -16.33
C GLU A 158 -20.86 13.32 -15.39
N PHE A 159 -20.33 12.71 -14.34
CA PHE A 159 -21.07 12.02 -13.29
C PHE A 159 -20.59 12.53 -11.92
N VAL A 160 -21.51 12.66 -10.97
CA VAL A 160 -21.19 13.01 -9.58
C VAL A 160 -21.21 11.73 -8.74
N PRO A 161 -20.09 11.35 -8.11
CA PRO A 161 -20.05 10.20 -7.20
C PRO A 161 -20.85 10.49 -5.92
N SER A 162 -21.62 9.52 -5.44
CA SER A 162 -22.45 9.69 -4.23
C SER A 162 -21.62 9.90 -2.96
N GLU A 163 -20.43 9.28 -2.88
CA GLU A 163 -19.52 9.41 -1.74
C GLU A 163 -18.53 10.59 -1.87
N SER A 164 -18.56 11.32 -2.98
CA SER A 164 -17.73 12.50 -3.23
C SER A 164 -18.48 13.54 -4.08
N PRO A 165 -19.51 14.19 -3.53
CA PRO A 165 -20.37 15.11 -4.29
C PRO A 165 -19.64 16.39 -4.76
N GLU A 166 -18.48 16.70 -4.22
CA GLU A 166 -17.61 17.81 -4.64
C GLU A 166 -16.76 17.47 -5.89
N GLY A 167 -16.67 16.20 -6.23
CA GLY A 167 -15.87 15.72 -7.35
C GLY A 167 -16.70 15.32 -8.56
N ILE A 168 -16.03 15.19 -9.69
CA ILE A 168 -16.63 14.80 -10.97
C ILE A 168 -15.85 13.65 -11.58
N ILE A 169 -16.55 12.56 -11.90
CA ILE A 169 -16.07 11.54 -12.83
C ILE A 169 -16.40 12.00 -14.24
N ASN A 170 -15.41 12.05 -15.11
CA ASN A 170 -15.58 12.37 -16.51
C ASN A 170 -15.24 11.17 -17.40
N LEU A 171 -16.13 10.89 -18.37
CA LEU A 171 -15.99 9.82 -19.35
C LEU A 171 -15.78 10.41 -20.75
N LEU A 172 -14.74 9.94 -21.44
CA LEU A 172 -14.39 10.36 -22.82
C LEU A 172 -13.88 9.16 -23.62
N PRO A 173 -14.05 9.15 -24.97
CA PRO A 173 -13.28 8.25 -25.83
C PRO A 173 -11.78 8.55 -25.69
N TYR A 174 -10.92 7.53 -25.82
CA TYR A 174 -9.47 7.75 -25.73
C TYR A 174 -8.95 8.60 -26.88
N ASN A 175 -9.24 8.24 -28.13
CA ASN A 175 -9.00 9.11 -29.27
C ASN A 175 -10.05 10.23 -29.32
N ASP A 176 -9.67 11.39 -29.83
CA ASP A 176 -10.58 12.53 -29.93
C ASP A 176 -11.52 12.37 -31.12
N VAL A 177 -12.48 11.46 -31.00
CA VAL A 177 -13.45 11.11 -32.03
C VAL A 177 -14.86 11.47 -31.58
N PRO A 178 -15.79 11.71 -32.51
CA PRO A 178 -17.19 11.91 -32.18
C PRO A 178 -17.78 10.70 -31.42
N TYR A 179 -18.66 10.99 -30.47
CA TYR A 179 -19.40 9.99 -29.73
C TYR A 179 -20.87 10.41 -29.58
N ARG A 180 -21.72 9.44 -29.33
CA ARG A 180 -23.12 9.62 -28.97
C ARG A 180 -23.34 9.24 -27.52
N TRP A 181 -24.06 10.03 -26.78
CA TRP A 181 -24.58 9.74 -25.45
C TRP A 181 -26.11 9.57 -25.53
N ASP A 182 -26.64 8.45 -25.07
CA ASP A 182 -28.08 8.16 -25.07
C ASP A 182 -28.74 8.30 -23.71
N GLY A 183 -28.01 8.83 -22.72
CA GLY A 183 -28.43 8.94 -21.32
C GLY A 183 -27.96 7.77 -20.46
N HIS A 184 -27.46 6.70 -21.06
CA HIS A 184 -26.96 5.51 -20.35
C HIS A 184 -25.56 5.10 -20.80
N ARG A 185 -25.33 5.14 -22.10
CA ARG A 185 -24.18 4.54 -22.79
C ARG A 185 -23.51 5.58 -23.68
N MET A 186 -22.18 5.64 -23.59
CA MET A 186 -21.37 6.37 -24.58
C MET A 186 -20.99 5.40 -25.69
N THR A 187 -21.33 5.76 -26.94
CA THR A 187 -20.99 4.98 -28.14
C THR A 187 -20.11 5.80 -29.06
N ALA A 188 -19.01 5.24 -29.51
CA ALA A 188 -18.07 5.83 -30.45
C ALA A 188 -17.72 4.83 -31.55
N GLY A 189 -17.15 5.29 -32.65
CA GLY A 189 -16.61 4.40 -33.68
C GLY A 189 -15.44 3.55 -33.16
N LYS A 190 -15.14 2.42 -33.79
CA LYS A 190 -14.04 1.51 -33.42
C LYS A 190 -12.68 2.19 -33.31
N ASN A 191 -12.50 3.32 -33.98
CA ASN A 191 -11.29 4.16 -33.96
C ASN A 191 -11.16 4.97 -32.66
N ALA A 192 -12.12 4.86 -31.72
CA ALA A 192 -12.01 5.47 -30.39
C ALA A 192 -10.80 4.95 -29.59
N GLY A 193 -10.34 3.71 -29.86
CA GLY A 193 -9.20 3.09 -29.18
C GLY A 193 -9.45 2.79 -27.70
N GLY A 194 -10.70 2.96 -27.22
CA GLY A 194 -11.12 2.75 -25.84
C GLY A 194 -11.67 4.00 -25.16
N PHE A 195 -11.68 4.00 -23.82
CA PHE A 195 -12.30 5.05 -23.02
C PHE A 195 -11.41 5.46 -21.84
N ILE A 196 -11.48 6.74 -21.49
CA ILE A 196 -10.85 7.34 -20.31
C ILE A 196 -11.93 7.67 -19.30
N ILE A 197 -11.74 7.21 -18.06
CA ILE A 197 -12.56 7.57 -16.91
C ILE A 197 -11.63 8.30 -15.94
N SER A 198 -11.85 9.59 -15.72
CA SER A 198 -11.01 10.42 -14.84
C SER A 198 -11.82 11.06 -13.73
N TYR A 199 -11.17 11.33 -12.59
CA TYR A 199 -11.80 11.99 -11.46
C TYR A 199 -11.06 13.29 -11.14
N THR A 200 -11.80 14.34 -10.87
CA THR A 200 -11.24 15.66 -10.49
C THR A 200 -12.09 16.33 -9.43
N GLU A 201 -11.44 17.08 -8.55
CA GLU A 201 -12.06 18.04 -7.62
C GLU A 201 -11.56 19.44 -7.98
N GLY A 202 -12.49 20.39 -8.18
CA GLY A 202 -12.19 21.81 -8.40
C GLY A 202 -11.47 22.18 -9.70
N ALA A 203 -11.10 21.22 -10.56
CA ALA A 203 -10.50 21.44 -11.87
C ALA A 203 -11.50 21.12 -12.99
N PRO A 204 -11.30 21.65 -14.23
CA PRO A 204 -12.11 21.21 -15.38
C PRO A 204 -12.03 19.70 -15.56
N SER A 205 -13.17 19.03 -15.73
CA SER A 205 -13.31 17.58 -15.68
C SER A 205 -12.49 16.82 -16.74
N ASP A 206 -12.23 17.44 -17.87
CA ASP A 206 -11.46 16.87 -19.00
C ASP A 206 -9.93 17.10 -18.91
N THR A 207 -9.45 17.79 -17.89
CA THR A 207 -8.02 18.17 -17.76
C THR A 207 -7.11 16.96 -17.73
N LEU A 208 -7.44 15.95 -16.92
CA LEU A 208 -6.65 14.72 -16.82
C LEU A 208 -6.68 13.92 -18.12
N ALA A 209 -7.86 13.78 -18.74
CA ALA A 209 -8.01 13.05 -19.99
C ALA A 209 -7.19 13.69 -21.13
N ARG A 210 -7.21 15.04 -21.25
CA ARG A 210 -6.40 15.76 -22.23
C ARG A 210 -4.89 15.60 -21.99
N THR A 211 -4.47 15.64 -20.75
CA THR A 211 -3.08 15.45 -20.37
C THR A 211 -2.64 14.01 -20.62
N PHE A 212 -3.47 13.05 -20.27
CA PHE A 212 -3.23 11.64 -20.49
C PHE A 212 -3.07 11.30 -21.98
N ARG A 213 -3.97 11.74 -22.85
CA ARG A 213 -3.87 11.51 -24.30
C ARG A 213 -2.51 11.90 -24.89
N ARG A 214 -1.92 13.01 -24.41
CA ARG A 214 -0.62 13.50 -24.88
C ARG A 214 0.57 12.73 -24.30
N ASN A 215 0.39 12.08 -23.16
CA ASN A 215 1.50 11.49 -22.41
C ASN A 215 1.33 9.96 -22.18
N ARG A 216 0.31 9.33 -22.77
CA ARG A 216 -0.06 7.91 -22.47
C ARG A 216 1.13 6.97 -22.60
N GLU A 217 1.87 7.04 -23.73
CA GLU A 217 3.02 6.15 -23.98
C GLU A 217 4.10 6.35 -22.91
N LYS A 218 4.41 7.61 -22.59
CA LYS A 218 5.39 7.95 -21.56
C LYS A 218 4.95 7.42 -20.18
N LEU A 219 3.71 7.65 -19.78
CA LEU A 219 3.18 7.21 -18.48
C LEU A 219 3.18 5.68 -18.36
N LEU A 220 2.83 4.96 -19.43
CA LEU A 220 2.88 3.51 -19.46
C LEU A 220 4.32 3.01 -19.36
N GLN A 221 5.23 3.60 -20.13
CA GLN A 221 6.64 3.25 -20.09
C GLN A 221 7.26 3.52 -18.72
N GLU A 222 6.96 4.68 -18.12
CA GLU A 222 7.44 5.01 -16.77
C GLU A 222 6.96 3.99 -15.73
N ARG A 223 5.67 3.59 -15.78
CA ARG A 223 5.14 2.57 -14.87
C ARG A 223 5.80 1.20 -15.09
N VAL A 224 5.93 0.75 -16.32
CA VAL A 224 6.55 -0.56 -16.65
C VAL A 224 8.02 -0.56 -16.25
N THR A 225 8.77 0.51 -16.58
CA THR A 225 10.18 0.65 -16.19
C THR A 225 10.31 0.62 -14.68
N ARG A 226 9.53 1.43 -13.93
CA ARG A 226 9.57 1.44 -12.47
C ARG A 226 9.34 0.05 -11.86
N LEU A 227 8.39 -0.71 -12.40
CA LEU A 227 8.07 -2.03 -11.86
C LEU A 227 9.16 -3.07 -12.23
N ASN A 228 9.76 -2.97 -13.42
CA ASN A 228 10.89 -3.82 -13.77
C ASN A 228 12.11 -3.51 -12.91
N ASP A 229 12.45 -2.22 -12.77
CA ASP A 229 13.53 -1.77 -11.88
C ASP A 229 13.28 -2.20 -10.43
N PHE A 230 12.01 -2.20 -10.00
CA PHE A 230 11.63 -2.64 -8.65
C PHE A 230 11.88 -4.15 -8.47
N VAL A 231 11.53 -4.98 -9.44
CA VAL A 231 11.83 -6.42 -9.40
C VAL A 231 13.33 -6.66 -9.43
N GLU A 232 14.06 -5.98 -10.30
CA GLU A 232 15.50 -6.12 -10.44
C GLU A 232 16.24 -5.77 -9.14
N HIS A 233 15.87 -4.65 -8.49
CA HIS A 233 16.61 -4.14 -7.32
C HIS A 233 16.14 -4.72 -5.99
N PHE A 234 14.88 -5.09 -5.86
CA PHE A 234 14.27 -5.46 -4.57
C PHE A 234 13.75 -6.90 -4.50
N ASN A 235 13.91 -7.70 -5.55
CA ASN A 235 13.66 -9.13 -5.45
C ASN A 235 14.94 -9.82 -4.92
N PRO A 236 14.94 -10.23 -3.64
CA PRO A 236 16.18 -10.71 -3.00
C PRO A 236 16.54 -12.14 -3.37
N LEU A 237 15.65 -12.84 -4.08
CA LEU A 237 15.79 -14.27 -4.34
C LEU A 237 15.89 -14.55 -5.84
N GLN A 238 16.92 -15.28 -6.21
CA GLN A 238 17.08 -15.93 -7.51
C GLN A 238 17.47 -17.39 -7.25
N SER A 239 16.78 -18.31 -7.88
CA SER A 239 16.97 -19.74 -7.69
C SER A 239 16.95 -20.48 -9.04
N ASP A 240 17.16 -21.78 -9.01
CA ASP A 240 16.99 -22.69 -10.15
C ASP A 240 15.52 -23.09 -10.39
N ASN A 241 14.58 -22.44 -9.71
CA ASN A 241 13.16 -22.73 -9.78
C ASN A 241 12.36 -21.50 -10.25
N ASP A 242 12.06 -21.43 -11.54
CA ASP A 242 11.27 -20.34 -12.16
C ASP A 242 9.94 -20.05 -11.45
N THR A 243 9.27 -21.07 -10.92
CA THR A 243 7.99 -20.89 -10.22
C THR A 243 8.19 -20.13 -8.91
N LEU A 244 9.26 -20.47 -8.17
CA LEU A 244 9.59 -19.78 -6.93
C LEU A 244 9.99 -18.33 -7.22
N ASP A 245 10.85 -18.10 -8.21
CA ASP A 245 11.33 -16.76 -8.56
C ASP A 245 10.19 -15.85 -9.03
N ARG A 246 9.28 -16.38 -9.84
CA ARG A 246 8.04 -15.67 -10.25
C ARG A 246 7.13 -15.36 -9.07
N ALA A 247 6.96 -16.31 -8.14
CA ALA A 247 6.17 -16.11 -6.93
C ALA A 247 6.77 -15.02 -6.03
N MET A 248 8.09 -15.01 -5.86
CA MET A 248 8.79 -13.97 -5.09
C MET A 248 8.67 -12.60 -5.74
N ALA A 249 8.84 -12.50 -7.06
CA ALA A 249 8.63 -11.24 -7.79
C ALA A 249 7.19 -10.72 -7.60
N TRP A 250 6.17 -11.59 -7.64
CA TRP A 250 4.78 -11.23 -7.36
C TRP A 250 4.57 -10.76 -5.92
N ILE A 251 5.20 -11.40 -4.93
CA ILE A 251 5.12 -10.99 -3.51
C ILE A 251 5.72 -9.59 -3.35
N VAL A 252 6.91 -9.35 -3.88
CA VAL A 252 7.59 -8.05 -3.82
C VAL A 252 6.75 -6.95 -4.47
N LEU A 253 6.23 -7.18 -5.69
CA LEU A 253 5.36 -6.23 -6.38
C LEU A 253 4.01 -6.02 -5.69
N THR A 254 3.46 -7.06 -5.04
CA THR A 254 2.22 -6.94 -4.27
C THR A 254 2.44 -6.09 -3.02
N THR A 255 3.57 -6.27 -2.36
CA THR A 255 3.96 -5.44 -1.21
C THR A 255 4.18 -3.99 -1.64
N ASP A 256 4.84 -3.75 -2.79
CA ASP A 256 4.95 -2.39 -3.36
C ASP A 256 3.58 -1.73 -3.57
N LYS A 257 2.56 -2.46 -4.03
CA LYS A 257 1.20 -1.91 -4.20
C LYS A 257 0.61 -1.35 -2.91
N LEU A 258 0.94 -1.94 -1.75
CA LEU A 258 0.45 -1.49 -0.44
C LEU A 258 1.17 -0.24 0.07
N VAL A 259 2.38 0.04 -0.42
CA VAL A 259 3.10 1.28 -0.11
C VAL A 259 2.49 2.42 -0.91
N THR A 260 1.86 3.37 -0.22
CA THR A 260 1.10 4.49 -0.82
C THR A 260 1.44 5.82 -0.16
N ARG A 261 0.83 6.90 -0.67
CA ARG A 261 1.01 8.27 -0.15
C ARG A 261 -0.32 8.92 0.20
N GLN A 262 -1.23 8.17 0.82
CA GLN A 262 -2.56 8.67 1.18
C GLN A 262 -2.50 9.83 2.19
N GLN A 263 -1.67 9.69 3.21
CA GLN A 263 -1.36 10.73 4.21
C GLN A 263 0.14 10.72 4.54
N GLY A 264 0.98 11.21 3.62
CA GLY A 264 2.39 10.91 3.65
C GLY A 264 2.66 9.46 3.21
N ASN A 265 3.90 8.99 3.32
CA ASN A 265 4.25 7.62 2.97
C ASN A 265 3.82 6.65 4.07
N GLY A 266 3.22 5.54 3.67
CA GLY A 266 2.79 4.49 4.58
C GLY A 266 2.46 3.21 3.85
N ILE A 267 2.18 2.15 4.61
CA ILE A 267 1.77 0.85 4.09
C ILE A 267 0.32 0.62 4.48
N TYR A 268 -0.55 0.36 3.51
CA TYR A 268 -1.91 -0.10 3.80
C TYR A 268 -1.88 -1.41 4.58
N ALA A 269 -2.72 -1.54 5.58
CA ALA A 269 -2.82 -2.77 6.36
C ALA A 269 -3.34 -3.94 5.52
N GLY A 270 -4.12 -3.65 4.47
CA GLY A 270 -4.56 -4.66 3.50
C GLY A 270 -5.62 -4.14 2.53
N LEU A 271 -5.52 -4.52 1.26
CA LEU A 271 -6.54 -4.24 0.26
C LEU A 271 -7.49 -5.43 0.12
N PRO A 272 -8.79 -5.15 -0.06
CA PRO A 272 -9.44 -3.83 -0.10
C PRO A 272 -9.93 -3.33 1.25
N TRP A 273 -10.00 -4.18 2.30
CA TRP A 273 -10.73 -3.89 3.55
C TRP A 273 -10.07 -2.87 4.45
N PHE A 274 -8.71 -2.82 4.47
CA PHE A 274 -7.91 -1.96 5.33
C PHE A 274 -7.07 -1.01 4.47
N ASN A 275 -7.75 -0.24 3.62
CA ASN A 275 -7.15 0.72 2.68
C ASN A 275 -6.75 2.04 3.36
N GLU A 276 -6.12 1.93 4.51
CA GLU A 276 -5.65 3.02 5.35
C GLU A 276 -4.42 2.58 6.17
N TYR A 277 -3.79 3.52 6.85
CA TYR A 277 -2.61 3.22 7.65
C TYR A 277 -3.01 2.81 9.06
N TRP A 278 -2.65 1.59 9.41
CA TRP A 278 -2.72 1.05 10.75
C TRP A 278 -1.30 0.89 11.29
N GLY A 279 -0.94 1.64 12.35
CA GLY A 279 0.42 1.68 12.88
C GLY A 279 0.92 0.32 13.31
N ARG A 280 0.08 -0.47 13.99
CA ARG A 280 0.43 -1.85 14.36
C ARG A 280 0.81 -2.69 13.15
N ASP A 281 -0.07 -2.75 12.16
CA ASP A 281 0.10 -3.58 10.97
C ASP A 281 1.30 -3.11 10.15
N MET A 282 1.46 -1.80 10.02
CA MET A 282 2.55 -1.20 9.28
C MET A 282 3.91 -1.56 9.89
N PHE A 283 4.09 -1.35 11.20
CA PHE A 283 5.36 -1.63 11.87
C PHE A 283 5.64 -3.13 12.04
N ILE A 284 4.62 -3.98 12.14
CA ILE A 284 4.82 -5.44 12.07
C ILE A 284 5.32 -5.85 10.68
N SER A 285 4.81 -5.22 9.62
CA SER A 285 5.15 -5.58 8.24
C SER A 285 6.46 -4.97 7.75
N MET A 286 6.93 -3.85 8.30
CA MET A 286 8.11 -3.13 7.82
C MET A 286 9.38 -3.98 7.69
N PRO A 287 9.75 -4.84 8.66
CA PRO A 287 10.94 -5.68 8.51
C PRO A 287 10.90 -6.55 7.24
N GLY A 288 9.77 -7.21 6.98
CA GLY A 288 9.60 -8.05 5.79
C GLY A 288 9.33 -7.26 4.51
N ALA A 289 8.52 -6.21 4.59
CA ALA A 289 8.05 -5.46 3.43
C ALA A 289 9.11 -4.54 2.83
N VAL A 290 9.95 -3.92 3.66
CA VAL A 290 10.90 -2.89 3.20
C VAL A 290 12.34 -3.10 3.66
N PHE A 291 12.60 -3.65 4.87
CA PHE A 291 13.98 -3.83 5.34
C PHE A 291 14.66 -5.01 4.62
N CYS A 292 14.04 -6.20 4.62
CA CYS A 292 14.60 -7.39 3.97
C CYS A 292 14.77 -7.25 2.46
N THR A 293 14.06 -6.31 1.84
CA THR A 293 14.16 -5.99 0.40
C THR A 293 15.13 -4.83 0.11
N GLY A 294 15.72 -4.20 1.14
CA GLY A 294 16.67 -3.10 0.96
C GLY A 294 16.04 -1.76 0.57
N GLN A 295 14.75 -1.56 0.77
CA GLN A 295 14.03 -0.34 0.41
C GLN A 295 14.24 0.80 1.43
N TRP A 296 15.49 1.20 1.67
CA TRP A 296 15.88 2.12 2.76
C TRP A 296 15.24 3.49 2.67
N GLN A 297 15.09 4.04 1.45
CA GLN A 297 14.44 5.34 1.26
C GLN A 297 12.94 5.29 1.57
N THR A 298 12.28 4.19 1.20
CA THR A 298 10.88 3.94 1.52
C THR A 298 10.71 3.83 3.03
N ALA A 299 11.53 3.02 3.70
CA ALA A 299 11.52 2.85 5.15
C ALA A 299 11.71 4.19 5.89
N ARG A 300 12.75 4.94 5.52
CA ARG A 300 13.05 6.27 6.09
C ARG A 300 11.87 7.24 5.92
N SER A 301 11.26 7.23 4.74
CA SER A 301 10.13 8.11 4.45
C SER A 301 8.88 7.75 5.26
N ILE A 302 8.58 6.46 5.42
CA ILE A 302 7.45 5.96 6.22
C ILE A 302 7.64 6.34 7.70
N LEU A 303 8.80 6.05 8.29
CA LEU A 303 9.10 6.37 9.68
C LEU A 303 9.02 7.88 9.94
N LYS A 304 9.58 8.69 9.04
CA LYS A 304 9.54 10.15 9.12
C LYS A 304 8.12 10.71 9.01
N ASP A 305 7.33 10.20 8.06
CA ASP A 305 5.98 10.72 7.85
C ASP A 305 5.05 10.30 8.98
N PHE A 306 5.19 9.08 9.50
CA PHE A 306 4.37 8.60 10.59
C PHE A 306 4.70 9.26 11.94
N ALA A 307 5.96 9.65 12.16
CA ALA A 307 6.36 10.44 13.32
C ALA A 307 5.62 11.79 13.43
N LYS A 308 5.18 12.37 12.30
CA LYS A 308 4.38 13.60 12.29
C LYS A 308 2.99 13.45 12.92
N PHE A 309 2.51 12.23 13.05
CA PHE A 309 1.23 11.92 13.67
C PHE A 309 1.36 11.59 15.17
N GLN A 310 2.56 11.68 15.74
CA GLN A 310 2.75 11.46 17.18
C GLN A 310 1.92 12.46 17.99
N ASP A 311 1.27 11.98 19.05
CA ASP A 311 0.58 12.85 19.99
C ASP A 311 1.62 13.67 20.81
N THR A 312 1.61 14.97 20.61
CA THR A 312 2.53 15.91 21.26
C THR A 312 1.82 16.89 22.20
N ASP A 313 0.52 16.73 22.43
CA ASP A 313 -0.24 17.57 23.36
C ASP A 313 0.09 17.19 24.81
N PRO A 314 0.72 18.07 25.61
CA PRO A 314 1.04 17.77 27.00
C PRO A 314 -0.16 17.48 27.89
N SER A 315 -1.37 17.88 27.48
CA SER A 315 -2.61 17.63 28.22
C SER A 315 -3.29 16.32 27.80
N SER A 316 -2.79 15.66 26.75
CA SER A 316 -3.39 14.46 26.22
C SER A 316 -3.07 13.22 27.08
N PRO A 317 -4.04 12.36 27.34
CA PRO A 317 -3.80 11.07 28.01
C PRO A 317 -2.97 10.09 27.16
N THR A 318 -2.76 10.42 25.89
CA THR A 318 -1.97 9.61 24.93
C THR A 318 -0.69 10.31 24.48
N LEU A 319 -0.22 11.31 25.25
CA LEU A 319 1.04 12.01 24.99
C LEU A 319 2.17 11.02 24.68
N GLY A 320 2.89 11.26 23.61
CA GLY A 320 4.02 10.44 23.14
C GLY A 320 3.63 9.22 22.31
N ARG A 321 2.34 8.85 22.25
CA ARG A 321 1.92 7.70 21.44
C ARG A 321 1.97 8.00 19.94
N ILE A 322 2.33 6.97 19.18
CA ILE A 322 2.14 6.89 17.74
C ILE A 322 0.74 6.32 17.48
N PRO A 323 -0.01 6.82 16.47
CA PRO A 323 -1.38 6.38 16.28
C PRO A 323 -1.49 4.92 15.86
N ASN A 324 -2.59 4.29 16.26
CA ASN A 324 -2.99 3.01 15.71
C ASN A 324 -3.56 3.18 14.29
N ARG A 325 -4.34 4.24 14.06
CA ARG A 325 -4.92 4.50 12.75
C ARG A 325 -4.71 5.96 12.35
N ALA A 326 -4.15 6.14 11.16
CA ALA A 326 -4.06 7.43 10.51
C ALA A 326 -4.71 7.33 9.12
N ASN A 327 -5.72 8.15 8.87
CA ASN A 327 -6.44 8.21 7.60
C ASN A 327 -7.00 9.61 7.36
N PRO A 328 -7.57 9.89 6.17
CA PRO A 328 -8.15 11.19 5.85
C PRO A 328 -9.25 11.66 6.82
N ASP A 329 -9.95 10.71 7.48
CA ASP A 329 -11.08 11.02 8.38
C ASP A 329 -10.63 11.31 9.82
N GLY A 330 -9.37 11.02 10.18
CA GLY A 330 -8.84 11.30 11.51
C GLY A 330 -7.75 10.34 11.99
N ILE A 331 -7.26 10.64 13.19
CA ILE A 331 -6.15 9.93 13.85
C ILE A 331 -6.67 9.32 15.16
N ILE A 332 -6.30 8.07 15.45
CA ILE A 332 -6.73 7.36 16.65
C ILE A 332 -5.52 6.70 17.34
N TYR A 333 -5.37 6.92 18.65
CA TYR A 333 -4.24 6.46 19.49
C TYR A 333 -4.60 5.30 20.41
N ASN A 334 -5.50 4.41 20.02
CA ASN A 334 -6.03 3.33 20.84
C ASN A 334 -5.20 2.03 20.77
N THR A 335 -3.88 2.12 20.73
CA THR A 335 -3.02 0.94 20.76
C THR A 335 -1.83 1.11 21.67
N ALA A 336 -1.47 0.04 22.39
CA ALA A 336 -0.31 0.00 23.26
C ALA A 336 0.95 -0.58 22.59
N ASP A 337 0.78 -1.29 21.47
CA ASP A 337 1.87 -1.96 20.74
C ASP A 337 2.46 -1.13 19.60
N GLY A 338 1.70 -0.20 19.01
CA GLY A 338 2.16 0.59 17.85
C GLY A 338 3.38 1.46 18.16
N THR A 339 3.38 2.14 19.32
CA THR A 339 4.50 3.01 19.73
C THR A 339 5.79 2.24 20.00
N PRO A 340 5.80 1.14 20.79
CA PRO A 340 6.97 0.29 20.93
C PRO A 340 7.52 -0.22 19.58
N ARG A 341 6.67 -0.70 18.70
CA ARG A 341 7.07 -1.19 17.37
C ARG A 341 7.71 -0.11 16.52
N PHE A 342 7.17 1.10 16.53
CA PHE A 342 7.76 2.24 15.83
C PHE A 342 9.21 2.51 16.26
N VAL A 343 9.48 2.50 17.57
CA VAL A 343 10.84 2.70 18.11
C VAL A 343 11.77 1.55 17.74
N ILE A 344 11.28 0.31 17.80
CA ILE A 344 12.02 -0.87 17.41
C ILE A 344 12.38 -0.82 15.91
N ASP A 345 11.45 -0.38 15.05
CA ASP A 345 11.69 -0.26 13.62
C ASP A 345 12.68 0.88 13.29
N ILE A 346 12.67 1.99 14.03
CA ILE A 346 13.71 3.02 13.89
C ILE A 346 15.10 2.43 14.19
N TYR A 347 15.21 1.67 15.26
CA TYR A 347 16.47 1.02 15.62
C TYR A 347 16.86 -0.05 14.58
N GLY A 348 15.91 -0.85 14.10
CA GLY A 348 16.12 -1.80 13.02
C GLY A 348 16.62 -1.13 11.74
N TYR A 349 15.99 -0.03 11.32
CA TYR A 349 16.47 0.77 10.19
C TYR A 349 17.91 1.24 10.39
N LEU A 350 18.23 1.76 11.58
CA LEU A 350 19.56 2.22 11.92
C LEU A 350 20.61 1.08 11.89
N GLN A 351 20.25 -0.11 12.36
CA GLN A 351 21.12 -1.28 12.32
C GLN A 351 21.47 -1.70 10.88
N TYR A 352 20.51 -1.60 9.95
CA TYR A 352 20.76 -1.92 8.54
C TYR A 352 21.54 -0.84 7.81
N THR A 353 21.33 0.44 8.12
CA THR A 353 21.81 1.56 7.30
C THR A 353 22.94 2.37 7.91
N GLY A 354 23.06 2.39 9.24
CA GLY A 354 23.98 3.29 9.95
C GLY A 354 23.63 4.77 9.81
N ASP A 355 22.39 5.13 9.40
CA ASP A 355 21.94 6.51 9.12
C ASP A 355 21.77 7.33 10.43
N THR A 356 22.89 7.78 10.98
CA THR A 356 22.91 8.62 12.21
C THR A 356 22.33 10.01 11.99
N GLU A 357 22.31 10.52 10.75
CA GLU A 357 21.65 11.80 10.43
C GLU A 357 20.13 11.66 10.60
N PHE A 358 19.56 10.59 10.08
CA PHE A 358 18.14 10.31 10.28
C PHE A 358 17.83 10.06 11.76
N LEU A 359 18.69 9.31 12.47
CA LEU A 359 18.53 9.12 13.91
C LEU A 359 18.45 10.47 14.63
N ALA A 360 19.36 11.40 14.38
CA ALA A 360 19.34 12.71 15.00
C ALA A 360 18.03 13.48 14.73
N ALA A 361 17.48 13.33 13.53
CA ALA A 361 16.24 14.00 13.14
C ALA A 361 14.97 13.40 13.79
N ILE A 362 14.95 12.08 14.03
CA ILE A 362 13.77 11.36 14.55
C ILE A 362 13.84 11.11 16.07
N PHE A 363 15.01 11.24 16.67
CA PHE A 363 15.25 10.95 18.08
C PHE A 363 14.32 11.69 19.05
N PRO A 364 13.93 12.97 18.83
CA PRO A 364 12.93 13.62 19.67
C PRO A 364 11.60 12.87 19.79
N SER A 365 11.19 12.15 18.73
CA SER A 365 9.98 11.29 18.78
C SER A 365 10.20 10.03 19.62
N VAL A 366 11.40 9.45 19.57
CA VAL A 366 11.78 8.31 20.41
C VAL A 366 11.79 8.75 21.88
N GLU A 367 12.47 9.86 22.18
CA GLU A 367 12.58 10.41 23.53
C GLU A 367 11.20 10.73 24.12
N LEU A 368 10.35 11.45 23.38
CA LEU A 368 9.00 11.77 23.82
C LEU A 368 8.18 10.50 24.11
N SER A 369 8.25 9.49 23.23
CA SER A 369 7.47 8.25 23.41
C SER A 369 7.86 7.48 24.66
N ILE A 370 9.15 7.38 24.98
CA ILE A 370 9.66 6.64 26.14
C ILE A 370 9.42 7.44 27.41
N ASN A 371 9.79 8.72 27.43
CA ASN A 371 9.69 9.53 28.64
C ASN A 371 8.23 9.73 29.07
N SER A 372 7.32 10.02 28.12
CA SER A 372 5.89 10.11 28.42
C SER A 372 5.32 8.80 28.99
N ALA A 373 5.72 7.66 28.42
CA ALA A 373 5.29 6.36 28.93
C ALA A 373 5.79 6.12 30.36
N ILE A 374 7.06 6.43 30.67
CA ILE A 374 7.63 6.31 32.03
C ILE A 374 6.86 7.19 33.01
N ASP A 375 6.60 8.44 32.64
CA ASP A 375 6.05 9.43 33.54
C ASP A 375 4.54 9.30 33.78
N HIS A 376 3.79 8.77 32.79
CA HIS A 376 2.33 8.79 32.82
C HIS A 376 1.64 7.43 32.64
N SER A 377 2.34 6.41 32.17
CA SER A 377 1.72 5.16 31.72
C SER A 377 2.37 3.89 32.31
N THR A 378 3.25 3.99 33.33
CA THR A 378 3.84 2.83 33.99
C THR A 378 3.36 2.70 35.43
N ASP A 379 3.31 1.45 35.94
CA ASP A 379 3.03 1.18 37.34
C ASP A 379 4.31 1.11 38.20
N SER A 380 4.13 0.83 39.50
CA SER A 380 5.24 0.70 40.44
C SER A 380 6.22 -0.43 40.12
N ASN A 381 5.84 -1.40 39.30
CA ASN A 381 6.69 -2.49 38.82
C ASN A 381 7.41 -2.15 37.48
N GLY A 382 7.11 -0.99 36.91
CA GLY A 382 7.63 -0.53 35.63
C GLY A 382 6.87 -1.05 34.42
N PHE A 383 5.76 -1.79 34.61
CA PHE A 383 4.95 -2.31 33.51
C PHE A 383 4.18 -1.19 32.81
N LEU A 384 4.18 -1.22 31.47
CA LEU A 384 3.39 -0.33 30.65
C LEU A 384 1.90 -0.66 30.81
N LEU A 385 1.11 0.32 31.23
CA LEU A 385 -0.33 0.21 31.39
C LEU A 385 -1.07 0.55 30.10
N HIS A 386 -2.17 -0.13 29.85
CA HIS A 386 -3.01 0.07 28.67
C HIS A 386 -4.47 -0.27 28.98
N ALA A 387 -5.39 0.16 28.11
CA ALA A 387 -6.77 -0.29 28.18
C ALA A 387 -6.88 -1.74 27.65
N ASP A 388 -7.90 -2.47 28.11
CA ASP A 388 -8.08 -3.90 27.83
C ASP A 388 -8.05 -4.22 26.32
N ALA A 389 -8.68 -3.38 25.50
CA ALA A 389 -8.74 -3.57 24.03
C ALA A 389 -7.68 -2.74 23.24
N ASP A 390 -6.61 -2.28 23.88
CA ASP A 390 -5.52 -1.55 23.22
C ASP A 390 -4.39 -2.47 22.71
N THR A 391 -4.63 -3.78 22.64
CA THR A 391 -3.69 -4.76 22.10
C THR A 391 -4.16 -5.25 20.72
N TRP A 392 -3.42 -6.16 20.08
CA TRP A 392 -3.84 -6.78 18.83
C TRP A 392 -5.17 -7.57 18.95
N MET A 393 -5.59 -7.93 20.17
CA MET A 393 -6.90 -8.52 20.49
C MET A 393 -7.93 -7.42 20.79
N ASP A 394 -8.15 -6.52 19.86
CA ASP A 394 -8.95 -5.30 20.01
C ASP A 394 -10.42 -5.44 19.59
N ALA A 395 -10.83 -6.62 19.12
CA ALA A 395 -12.22 -6.88 18.75
C ALA A 395 -13.18 -6.76 19.94
N LYS A 396 -14.26 -6.02 19.74
CA LYS A 396 -15.26 -5.74 20.77
C LYS A 396 -16.64 -6.24 20.37
N ARG A 397 -17.28 -7.00 21.24
CA ARG A 397 -18.70 -7.34 21.12
C ARG A 397 -19.54 -6.11 21.45
N GLN A 398 -20.49 -5.79 20.58
CA GLN A 398 -21.35 -4.59 20.68
C GLN A 398 -20.55 -3.27 20.77
N GLY A 399 -19.34 -3.21 20.20
CA GLY A 399 -18.48 -2.04 20.25
C GLY A 399 -17.94 -1.68 21.64
N LYS A 400 -18.24 -2.46 22.68
CA LYS A 400 -17.96 -2.13 24.07
C LYS A 400 -17.13 -3.19 24.81
N TYR A 401 -17.51 -4.45 24.71
CA TYR A 401 -16.93 -5.52 25.54
C TYR A 401 -15.83 -6.23 24.75
N PRO A 402 -14.56 -6.28 25.24
CA PRO A 402 -13.52 -7.05 24.59
C PRO A 402 -13.95 -8.51 24.38
N CYS A 403 -13.71 -9.04 23.17
CA CYS A 403 -13.96 -10.47 22.90
C CYS A 403 -12.94 -11.35 23.63
N SER A 404 -11.73 -10.86 23.82
CA SER A 404 -10.63 -11.51 24.52
C SER A 404 -10.04 -10.54 25.55
N PRO A 405 -10.61 -10.44 26.76
CA PRO A 405 -10.10 -9.55 27.80
C PRO A 405 -8.64 -9.87 28.16
N ARG A 406 -7.79 -8.84 28.17
CA ARG A 406 -6.36 -8.94 28.47
C ARG A 406 -5.93 -8.17 29.70
N GLY A 407 -6.87 -7.46 30.33
CA GLY A 407 -6.59 -6.55 31.42
C GLY A 407 -5.79 -5.34 30.96
N ASN A 408 -4.88 -4.87 31.80
CA ASN A 408 -4.10 -3.66 31.55
C ASN A 408 -2.57 -3.87 31.58
N ARG A 409 -2.11 -5.12 31.54
CA ARG A 409 -0.69 -5.52 31.59
C ARG A 409 -0.45 -6.77 30.74
N ALA A 410 -0.91 -6.75 29.49
CA ALA A 410 -0.71 -7.89 28.60
C ALA A 410 0.79 -8.20 28.42
N ASN A 411 1.15 -9.47 28.47
CA ASN A 411 2.53 -9.93 28.46
C ASN A 411 3.32 -9.55 27.21
N ASP A 412 2.69 -9.61 26.04
CA ASP A 412 3.27 -9.16 24.76
C ASP A 412 3.57 -7.65 24.78
N ILE A 413 2.71 -6.84 25.39
CA ILE A 413 2.96 -5.41 25.57
C ILE A 413 4.17 -5.17 26.46
N GLN A 414 4.35 -5.96 27.53
CA GLN A 414 5.53 -5.82 28.40
C GLN A 414 6.83 -6.21 27.68
N ALA A 415 6.79 -7.25 26.85
CA ALA A 415 7.93 -7.64 26.02
C ALA A 415 8.31 -6.54 25.02
N LEU A 416 7.31 -5.95 24.34
CA LEU A 416 7.53 -4.83 23.41
C LEU A 416 8.04 -3.58 24.14
N TRP A 417 7.52 -3.28 25.32
CA TRP A 417 7.98 -2.16 26.14
C TRP A 417 9.44 -2.34 26.59
N TYR A 418 9.79 -3.53 27.04
CA TYR A 418 11.19 -3.87 27.34
C TYR A 418 12.11 -3.62 26.17
N GLU A 419 11.73 -4.10 24.98
CA GLU A 419 12.52 -3.92 23.76
C GLU A 419 12.58 -2.46 23.32
N GLN A 420 11.48 -1.70 23.43
CA GLN A 420 11.47 -0.26 23.16
C GLN A 420 12.49 0.48 24.02
N LEU A 421 12.55 0.17 25.31
CA LEU A 421 13.51 0.75 26.28
C LEU A 421 14.95 0.41 25.89
N ARG A 422 15.22 -0.85 25.50
CA ARG A 422 16.55 -1.30 25.07
C ARG A 422 17.00 -0.61 23.78
N CYS A 423 16.16 -0.62 22.76
CA CYS A 423 16.43 0.07 21.50
C CYS A 423 16.62 1.57 21.70
N GLY A 424 15.80 2.20 22.53
CA GLY A 424 15.93 3.60 22.90
C GLY A 424 17.26 3.90 23.58
N ALA A 425 17.65 3.09 24.57
CA ALA A 425 18.93 3.25 25.28
C ALA A 425 20.15 3.14 24.33
N ASP A 426 20.11 2.20 23.40
CA ASP A 426 21.18 2.05 22.40
C ASP A 426 21.24 3.24 21.45
N MET A 427 20.10 3.75 20.99
CA MET A 427 20.01 4.98 20.19
C MET A 427 20.50 6.22 20.98
N ALA A 428 20.15 6.33 22.26
CA ALA A 428 20.62 7.41 23.13
C ALA A 428 22.16 7.39 23.27
N ARG A 429 22.79 6.22 23.40
CA ARG A 429 24.26 6.08 23.41
C ARG A 429 24.88 6.57 22.11
N ILE A 430 24.28 6.24 20.97
CA ILE A 430 24.77 6.72 19.66
C ILE A 430 24.69 8.25 19.59
N MET A 431 23.68 8.84 20.23
CA MET A 431 23.50 10.29 20.33
C MET A 431 24.34 10.96 21.43
N ASN A 432 25.18 10.19 22.17
CA ASN A 432 25.96 10.64 23.33
C ASN A 432 25.10 11.16 24.50
N LEU A 433 23.90 10.60 24.67
CA LEU A 433 22.95 10.90 25.74
C LEU A 433 23.01 9.80 26.83
N ASP A 434 24.15 9.67 27.50
CA ASP A 434 24.42 8.58 28.43
C ASP A 434 23.50 8.55 29.65
N ASP A 435 23.01 9.70 30.10
CA ASP A 435 22.09 9.78 31.24
C ASP A 435 20.72 9.20 30.88
N GLU A 436 20.20 9.52 29.71
CA GLU A 436 18.96 8.94 29.19
C GLU A 436 19.12 7.43 28.95
N ALA A 437 20.22 7.01 28.35
CA ALA A 437 20.51 5.60 28.15
C ALA A 437 20.48 4.81 29.45
N ARG A 438 21.14 5.32 30.51
CA ARG A 438 21.12 4.68 31.84
C ARG A 438 19.72 4.64 32.47
N ARG A 439 18.95 5.72 32.32
CA ARG A 439 17.56 5.79 32.83
C ARG A 439 16.68 4.75 32.18
N TRP A 440 16.76 4.62 30.86
CA TRP A 440 15.94 3.65 30.11
C TRP A 440 16.38 2.21 30.33
N ASP A 441 17.68 1.94 30.44
CA ASP A 441 18.20 0.62 30.84
C ASP A 441 17.73 0.22 32.25
N ALA A 442 17.78 1.13 33.21
CA ALA A 442 17.32 0.84 34.57
C ALA A 442 15.82 0.49 34.58
N MET A 443 15.02 1.17 33.76
CA MET A 443 13.60 0.85 33.61
C MET A 443 13.41 -0.52 32.92
N ALA A 444 14.18 -0.85 31.89
CA ALA A 444 14.14 -2.16 31.22
C ALA A 444 14.48 -3.30 32.21
N GLU A 445 15.53 -3.17 33.00
CA GLU A 445 15.88 -4.16 34.00
C GLU A 445 14.80 -4.31 35.10
N LYS A 446 14.14 -3.21 35.46
CA LYS A 446 12.99 -3.25 36.39
C LYS A 446 11.82 -4.04 35.79
N VAL A 447 11.45 -3.78 34.54
CA VAL A 447 10.40 -4.53 33.82
C VAL A 447 10.73 -6.02 33.79
N LYS A 448 11.97 -6.36 33.40
CA LYS A 448 12.44 -7.74 33.32
C LYS A 448 12.38 -8.44 34.68
N ALA A 449 12.87 -7.79 35.74
CA ALA A 449 12.85 -8.35 37.10
C ALA A 449 11.43 -8.55 37.62
N SER A 450 10.48 -7.71 37.20
CA SER A 450 9.07 -7.81 37.66
C SER A 450 8.26 -8.82 36.83
N PHE A 451 8.77 -9.21 35.66
CA PHE A 451 8.09 -10.15 34.74
C PHE A 451 8.32 -11.63 35.13
N SER A 452 9.42 -11.94 35.79
CA SER A 452 9.82 -13.30 36.26
C SER A 452 9.23 -13.65 37.68
#